data_996f94b212495c310c791c7242746584
#
_entry.id   996f94b212495c310c791c7242746584
#
_cell.length_a   1.000
_cell.length_b   1.000
_cell.length_c   1.000
_cell.angle_alpha   90.00
_cell.angle_beta   90.00
_cell.angle_gamma   90.00
#
_symmetry.space_group_name_H-M   'P 1'
#
loop_
_entity.id
_entity.type
_entity.pdbx_description
1 polymer ?
#
loop_
_entity_poly.entity_id
_entity_poly.type
_entity_poly.pdbx_seq_one_letter_code
_entity_poly.pdbx_strand_id
1 'polypeptide(L)'
;TAAPPTPAVTPTPDTVVLAADAAAFAGRNPLTGEEVANPADLERRPIAVKLANAPADYTRPQAGLNDADLIFEHWTEGAVTRFTAIFYDTVPPTVGPVRSARLIDLELPAMYDAMLAFSGASVGVNQRLNASDFSDRLLRASEPGFYRTGDTTKPFEHTLYIRMADLWAAVEAKGLNTAPHFGTFNAFTETPPAGGSPASKINISYKTEEIEWQWDPAIGQYRRWMDFEEHLDANTEEQVTVSNVIYLTPYHVNDANICEQINNGVCAALSIEIQLWGSGPAIV
;
A
#
# COMPACT_ATOMS: atom_id res chain seq x y z
N THR A 1 -35.03 -33.27 -39.69
CA THR A 1 -34.99 -33.25 -38.23
C THR A 1 -33.61 -32.79 -37.81
N ALA A 2 -33.52 -31.56 -37.33
CA ALA A 2 -32.29 -31.03 -36.76
C ALA A 2 -31.99 -31.74 -35.42
N ALA A 3 -30.71 -32.08 -35.17
CA ALA A 3 -30.27 -32.65 -33.92
C ALA A 3 -30.53 -31.65 -32.77
N PRO A 4 -30.89 -32.11 -31.56
CA PRO A 4 -31.06 -31.23 -30.44
C PRO A 4 -29.72 -30.56 -30.10
N PRO A 5 -29.72 -29.29 -29.63
CA PRO A 5 -28.50 -28.61 -29.24
C PRO A 5 -27.82 -29.35 -28.07
N THR A 6 -26.52 -29.56 -28.19
CA THR A 6 -25.68 -30.09 -27.12
C THR A 6 -25.82 -29.16 -25.90
N PRO A 7 -26.12 -29.70 -24.70
CA PRO A 7 -26.19 -28.85 -23.50
C PRO A 7 -24.86 -28.13 -23.30
N ALA A 8 -24.90 -26.81 -23.12
CA ALA A 8 -23.75 -26.03 -22.74
C ALA A 8 -23.23 -26.57 -21.41
N VAL A 9 -21.98 -26.98 -21.38
CA VAL A 9 -21.30 -27.33 -20.14
C VAL A 9 -21.20 -26.03 -19.33
N THR A 10 -21.98 -25.94 -18.27
CA THR A 10 -21.80 -24.84 -17.30
C THR A 10 -20.40 -25.02 -16.69
N PRO A 11 -19.48 -24.03 -16.83
CA PRO A 11 -18.19 -24.17 -16.21
C PRO A 11 -18.43 -24.37 -14.70
N THR A 12 -17.74 -25.34 -14.10
CA THR A 12 -17.66 -25.47 -12.65
C THR A 12 -17.08 -24.16 -12.15
N PRO A 13 -17.71 -23.45 -11.20
CA PRO A 13 -17.11 -22.24 -10.68
C PRO A 13 -15.74 -22.58 -10.14
N ASP A 14 -14.72 -21.82 -10.55
CA ASP A 14 -13.38 -21.91 -9.99
C ASP A 14 -13.49 -21.80 -8.48
N THR A 15 -12.64 -22.53 -7.77
CA THR A 15 -12.63 -22.50 -6.31
C THR A 15 -12.19 -21.11 -5.88
N VAL A 16 -13.13 -20.28 -5.44
CA VAL A 16 -12.84 -19.00 -4.83
C VAL A 16 -12.40 -19.27 -3.40
N VAL A 17 -11.18 -18.90 -3.07
CA VAL A 17 -10.65 -19.05 -1.72
C VAL A 17 -10.81 -17.74 -0.98
N LEU A 18 -11.54 -17.77 0.13
CA LEU A 18 -11.74 -16.60 0.99
C LEU A 18 -10.66 -16.54 2.06
N ALA A 19 -10.11 -15.35 2.32
CA ALA A 19 -9.10 -15.14 3.36
C ALA A 19 -9.57 -15.55 4.78
N ALA A 20 -10.88 -15.58 5.02
CA ALA A 20 -11.47 -16.07 6.27
C ALA A 20 -11.49 -17.60 6.41
N ASP A 21 -11.23 -18.36 5.36
CA ASP A 21 -11.11 -19.82 5.43
C ASP A 21 -9.68 -20.20 5.82
N ALA A 22 -9.45 -20.29 7.14
CA ALA A 22 -8.14 -20.59 7.70
C ALA A 22 -7.52 -21.90 7.18
N ALA A 23 -8.35 -22.88 6.80
CA ALA A 23 -7.86 -24.15 6.26
C ALA A 23 -7.36 -23.97 4.80
N ALA A 24 -8.04 -23.16 4.01
CA ALA A 24 -7.65 -22.85 2.64
C ALA A 24 -6.44 -21.90 2.56
N PHE A 25 -6.23 -21.09 3.61
CA PHE A 25 -5.12 -20.15 3.71
C PHE A 25 -3.94 -20.66 4.55
N ALA A 26 -3.95 -21.92 4.99
CA ALA A 26 -2.81 -22.49 5.72
C ALA A 26 -1.51 -22.37 4.88
N GLY A 27 -0.57 -21.55 5.34
CA GLY A 27 0.69 -21.28 4.64
C GLY A 27 0.59 -20.31 3.44
N ARG A 28 -0.54 -19.60 3.30
CA ARG A 28 -0.73 -18.54 2.30
C ARG A 28 -0.88 -17.18 2.96
N ASN A 29 -0.33 -16.15 2.32
CA ASN A 29 -0.51 -14.76 2.74
C ASN A 29 -1.97 -14.32 2.44
N PRO A 30 -2.76 -13.95 3.45
CA PRO A 30 -4.15 -13.53 3.25
C PRO A 30 -4.29 -12.17 2.56
N LEU A 31 -3.20 -11.40 2.36
CA LEU A 31 -3.20 -10.15 1.62
C LEU A 31 -3.03 -10.37 0.11
N THR A 32 -2.26 -11.38 -0.29
CA THR A 32 -1.90 -11.64 -1.69
C THR A 32 -2.49 -12.95 -2.24
N GLY A 33 -2.85 -13.91 -1.37
CA GLY A 33 -3.25 -15.26 -1.74
C GLY A 33 -2.09 -16.18 -2.10
N GLU A 34 -0.86 -15.69 -2.09
CA GLU A 34 0.34 -16.43 -2.48
C GLU A 34 0.85 -17.34 -1.36
N GLU A 35 1.55 -18.42 -1.73
CA GLU A 35 2.22 -19.28 -0.76
C GLU A 35 3.42 -18.57 -0.16
N VAL A 36 3.57 -18.65 1.16
CA VAL A 36 4.71 -18.04 1.85
C VAL A 36 5.82 -19.07 2.06
N ALA A 37 7.05 -18.60 1.96
CA ALA A 37 8.23 -19.46 2.14
C ALA A 37 8.32 -20.04 3.57
N ASN A 38 7.90 -19.26 4.56
CA ASN A 38 7.88 -19.67 5.96
C ASN A 38 6.55 -19.26 6.60
N PRO A 39 5.60 -20.19 6.87
CA PRO A 39 4.32 -19.87 7.47
C PRO A 39 4.39 -19.17 8.84
N ALA A 40 5.52 -19.29 9.57
CA ALA A 40 5.70 -18.57 10.82
C ALA A 40 5.79 -17.04 10.64
N ASP A 41 6.11 -16.56 9.42
CA ASP A 41 6.12 -15.14 9.12
C ASP A 41 4.72 -14.52 9.13
N LEU A 42 3.67 -15.34 9.00
CA LEU A 42 2.28 -14.91 9.11
C LEU A 42 1.79 -14.71 10.56
N GLU A 43 2.58 -15.12 11.54
CA GLU A 43 2.28 -14.89 12.96
C GLU A 43 2.66 -13.49 13.43
N ARG A 44 3.39 -12.72 12.62
CA ARG A 44 3.74 -11.34 12.93
C ARG A 44 2.67 -10.36 12.44
N ARG A 45 2.64 -9.16 13.03
CA ARG A 45 1.72 -8.09 12.63
C ARG A 45 2.26 -7.36 11.40
N PRO A 46 1.43 -7.09 10.37
CA PRO A 46 1.84 -6.27 9.23
C PRO A 46 2.25 -4.85 9.64
N ILE A 47 3.14 -4.26 8.87
CA ILE A 47 3.53 -2.85 9.02
C ILE A 47 3.14 -2.08 7.76
N ALA A 48 2.27 -1.10 7.90
CA ALA A 48 1.98 -0.11 6.88
C ALA A 48 3.00 1.03 6.98
N VAL A 49 3.73 1.31 5.91
CA VAL A 49 4.75 2.37 5.87
C VAL A 49 4.30 3.48 4.95
N LYS A 50 4.30 4.72 5.46
CA LYS A 50 3.99 5.90 4.66
C LYS A 50 5.21 6.37 3.89
N LEU A 51 5.14 6.37 2.54
CA LEU A 51 6.24 6.70 1.66
C LEU A 51 5.97 7.96 0.84
N ALA A 52 7.05 8.69 0.55
CA ALA A 52 7.02 9.80 -0.39
C ALA A 52 6.96 9.29 -1.83
N ASN A 53 6.27 10.04 -2.70
CA ASN A 53 6.30 9.80 -4.15
C ASN A 53 6.73 11.04 -4.94
N ALA A 54 6.67 12.21 -4.32
CA ALA A 54 7.06 13.49 -4.92
C ALA A 54 7.89 14.34 -3.94
N PRO A 55 8.72 15.24 -4.47
CA PRO A 55 9.11 15.37 -5.87
C PRO A 55 10.09 14.26 -6.32
N ALA A 56 10.09 13.92 -7.59
CA ALA A 56 10.85 12.82 -8.18
C ALA A 56 12.34 12.82 -7.79
N ASP A 57 13.02 13.96 -7.95
CA ASP A 57 14.45 14.13 -7.70
C ASP A 57 14.90 13.72 -6.29
N TYR A 58 14.00 13.75 -5.31
CA TYR A 58 14.33 13.46 -3.92
C TYR A 58 13.75 12.14 -3.41
N THR A 59 12.76 11.59 -4.11
CA THR A 59 12.01 10.43 -3.63
C THR A 59 12.25 9.17 -4.42
N ARG A 60 12.65 9.29 -5.68
CA ARG A 60 12.85 8.15 -6.59
C ARG A 60 14.33 7.85 -6.79
N PRO A 61 14.73 6.56 -6.88
CA PRO A 61 13.88 5.40 -6.62
C PRO A 61 13.56 5.25 -5.13
N GLN A 62 12.32 4.80 -4.83
CA GLN A 62 11.97 4.37 -3.48
C GLN A 62 12.59 3.01 -3.21
N ALA A 63 12.81 2.69 -1.93
CA ALA A 63 13.26 1.39 -1.49
C ALA A 63 12.11 0.57 -0.91
N GLY A 64 11.99 -0.69 -1.33
CA GLY A 64 11.09 -1.68 -0.77
C GLY A 64 9.70 -1.77 -1.41
N LEU A 65 9.47 -1.15 -2.57
CA LEU A 65 8.17 -1.26 -3.24
C LEU A 65 7.93 -2.67 -3.80
N ASN A 66 8.98 -3.33 -4.32
CA ASN A 66 8.88 -4.69 -4.87
C ASN A 66 8.67 -5.77 -3.79
N ASP A 67 8.94 -5.45 -2.53
CA ASP A 67 8.75 -6.35 -1.38
C ASP A 67 7.41 -6.13 -0.66
N ALA A 68 6.62 -5.13 -1.07
CA ALA A 68 5.35 -4.82 -0.42
C ALA A 68 4.23 -5.75 -0.90
N ASP A 69 3.45 -6.28 0.04
CA ASP A 69 2.28 -7.11 -0.25
C ASP A 69 1.16 -6.30 -0.92
N LEU A 70 0.94 -5.07 -0.44
CA LEU A 70 -0.03 -4.13 -0.99
C LEU A 70 0.56 -2.72 -1.02
N ILE A 71 0.27 -1.98 -2.10
CA ILE A 71 0.65 -0.58 -2.23
C ILE A 71 -0.60 0.24 -2.54
N PHE A 72 -0.93 1.16 -1.65
CA PHE A 72 -1.98 2.14 -1.87
C PHE A 72 -1.34 3.46 -2.30
N GLU A 73 -1.58 3.85 -3.55
CA GLU A 73 -1.23 5.17 -4.03
C GLU A 73 -2.44 6.09 -3.97
N HIS A 74 -2.30 7.23 -3.35
CA HIS A 74 -3.42 8.13 -3.12
C HIS A 74 -2.98 9.59 -3.12
N TRP A 75 -3.92 10.46 -3.43
CA TRP A 75 -3.72 11.90 -3.39
C TRP A 75 -3.37 12.42 -2.01
N THR A 76 -2.54 13.46 -2.00
CA THR A 76 -2.29 14.31 -0.85
C THR A 76 -2.34 15.78 -1.27
N GLU A 77 -2.22 16.66 -0.31
CA GLU A 77 -2.19 18.10 -0.53
C GLU A 77 -1.03 18.49 -1.45
N GLY A 78 -1.23 19.54 -2.24
CA GLY A 78 -0.27 19.97 -3.26
C GLY A 78 -0.42 19.24 -4.60
N ALA A 79 -1.48 18.42 -4.74
CA ALA A 79 -1.80 17.65 -5.94
C ALA A 79 -0.72 16.61 -6.33
N VAL A 80 0.02 16.11 -5.35
CA VAL A 80 0.98 15.02 -5.46
C VAL A 80 0.42 13.75 -4.84
N THR A 81 1.04 12.60 -5.10
CA THR A 81 0.67 11.35 -4.45
C THR A 81 1.65 10.95 -3.36
N ARG A 82 1.22 10.03 -2.51
CA ARG A 82 2.03 9.25 -1.58
C ARG A 82 1.63 7.80 -1.66
N PHE A 83 2.54 6.92 -1.21
CA PHE A 83 2.22 5.54 -0.98
C PHE A 83 1.96 5.27 0.50
N THR A 84 1.07 4.31 0.76
CA THR A 84 1.04 3.54 1.99
C THR A 84 1.27 2.09 1.57
N ALA A 85 2.47 1.59 1.83
CA ALA A 85 2.89 0.24 1.47
C ALA A 85 2.78 -0.67 2.70
N ILE A 86 2.17 -1.85 2.53
CA ILE A 86 1.94 -2.83 3.61
C ILE A 86 2.90 -3.99 3.40
N PHE A 87 3.66 -4.31 4.46
CA PHE A 87 4.63 -5.40 4.50
C PHE A 87 4.19 -6.42 5.53
N TYR A 88 4.15 -7.68 5.16
CA TYR A 88 3.68 -8.76 6.02
C TYR A 88 4.60 -9.98 6.01
N ASP A 89 4.67 -10.73 4.92
CA ASP A 89 5.48 -11.94 4.85
C ASP A 89 6.94 -11.67 4.45
N THR A 90 7.21 -10.56 3.78
CA THR A 90 8.55 -10.16 3.34
C THR A 90 9.15 -9.09 4.25
N VAL A 91 10.47 -9.18 4.48
CA VAL A 91 11.25 -8.21 5.27
C VAL A 91 12.28 -7.53 4.36
N PRO A 92 11.95 -6.44 3.70
CA PRO A 92 12.91 -5.70 2.88
C PRO A 92 14.06 -5.16 3.75
N PRO A 93 15.29 -5.08 3.20
CA PRO A 93 16.43 -4.54 3.94
C PRO A 93 16.19 -3.07 4.34
N THR A 94 15.59 -2.30 3.45
CA THR A 94 15.32 -0.88 3.65
C THR A 94 13.99 -0.49 3.03
N VAL A 95 13.26 0.41 3.70
CA VAL A 95 12.03 1.01 3.18
C VAL A 95 12.10 2.52 3.32
N GLY A 96 11.78 3.24 2.24
CA GLY A 96 11.78 4.71 2.26
C GLY A 96 11.81 5.37 0.86
N PRO A 97 11.82 6.72 0.81
CA PRO A 97 11.84 7.65 1.95
C PRO A 97 10.49 7.75 2.67
N VAL A 98 10.53 7.68 4.00
CA VAL A 98 9.33 7.71 4.87
C VAL A 98 8.79 9.13 4.98
N ARG A 99 7.48 9.27 4.90
CA ARG A 99 6.81 10.58 4.94
C ARG A 99 5.70 10.65 6.00
N SER A 100 5.11 11.85 6.07
CA SER A 100 4.07 12.14 7.05
C SER A 100 2.77 11.44 6.71
N ALA A 101 2.10 10.91 7.73
CA ALA A 101 0.76 10.35 7.65
C ALA A 101 -0.28 11.40 7.24
N ARG A 102 -1.38 10.92 6.69
CA ARG A 102 -2.56 11.67 6.25
C ARG A 102 -3.83 11.02 6.80
N LEU A 103 -4.99 11.64 6.58
CA LEU A 103 -6.26 11.10 7.10
C LEU A 103 -6.58 9.68 6.62
N ILE A 104 -6.18 9.30 5.39
CA ILE A 104 -6.34 7.92 4.90
C ILE A 104 -5.60 6.89 5.76
N ASP A 105 -4.56 7.30 6.48
CA ASP A 105 -3.80 6.42 7.35
C ASP A 105 -4.53 6.12 8.69
N LEU A 106 -5.75 6.64 8.87
CA LEU A 106 -6.69 6.17 9.88
C LEU A 106 -7.44 4.91 9.41
N GLU A 107 -7.59 4.73 8.10
CA GLU A 107 -8.36 3.63 7.50
C GLU A 107 -7.46 2.43 7.21
N LEU A 108 -6.37 2.62 6.45
CA LEU A 108 -5.55 1.53 5.91
C LEU A 108 -4.94 0.63 7.01
N PRO A 109 -4.29 1.15 8.07
CA PRO A 109 -3.79 0.28 9.13
C PRO A 109 -4.90 -0.45 9.89
N ALA A 110 -6.07 0.19 10.06
CA ALA A 110 -7.22 -0.42 10.70
C ALA A 110 -7.79 -1.57 9.87
N MET A 111 -7.90 -1.41 8.54
CA MET A 111 -8.38 -2.46 7.61
C MET A 111 -7.54 -3.73 7.68
N TYR A 112 -6.24 -3.59 7.85
CA TYR A 112 -5.29 -4.71 7.81
C TYR A 112 -4.72 -5.10 9.17
N ASP A 113 -5.32 -4.63 10.25
CA ASP A 113 -4.83 -4.82 11.63
C ASP A 113 -3.33 -4.56 11.75
N ALA A 114 -2.83 -3.60 10.94
CA ALA A 114 -1.43 -3.28 10.80
C ALA A 114 -0.96 -2.24 11.83
N MET A 115 0.36 -2.17 12.02
CA MET A 115 1.01 -1.01 12.61
C MET A 115 1.22 0.06 11.55
N LEU A 116 1.35 1.32 11.95
CA LEU A 116 1.61 2.44 11.05
C LEU A 116 2.98 3.07 11.32
N ALA A 117 3.90 2.98 10.36
CA ALA A 117 5.21 3.62 10.39
C ALA A 117 5.21 4.89 9.53
N PHE A 118 5.54 6.03 10.14
CA PHE A 118 5.47 7.33 9.48
C PHE A 118 6.45 8.36 10.10
N SER A 119 6.79 9.42 9.36
CA SER A 119 7.76 10.42 9.82
C SER A 119 7.16 11.45 10.78
N GLY A 120 5.87 11.66 10.75
CA GLY A 120 5.13 12.68 11.49
C GLY A 120 3.77 12.92 10.84
N ALA A 121 3.04 13.95 11.30
CA ALA A 121 1.79 14.38 10.71
C ALA A 121 1.48 15.83 11.14
N SER A 122 0.48 16.47 10.50
CA SER A 122 -0.07 17.72 10.99
C SER A 122 -0.68 17.56 12.39
N VAL A 123 -0.90 18.64 13.10
CA VAL A 123 -1.46 18.62 14.46
C VAL A 123 -2.81 17.88 14.47
N GLY A 124 -3.69 18.18 13.53
CA GLY A 124 -5.02 17.59 13.48
C GLY A 124 -5.00 16.09 13.14
N VAL A 125 -4.16 15.67 12.18
CA VAL A 125 -3.97 14.25 11.86
C VAL A 125 -3.36 13.50 13.04
N ASN A 126 -2.35 14.06 13.71
CA ASN A 126 -1.77 13.45 14.92
C ASN A 126 -2.79 13.29 16.05
N GLN A 127 -3.67 14.27 16.25
CA GLN A 127 -4.75 14.17 17.26
C GLN A 127 -5.68 12.99 16.94
N ARG A 128 -6.09 12.83 15.69
CA ARG A 128 -6.94 11.71 15.28
C ARG A 128 -6.24 10.36 15.38
N LEU A 129 -4.98 10.27 14.95
CA LEU A 129 -4.19 9.04 15.10
C LEU A 129 -4.02 8.64 16.57
N ASN A 130 -3.73 9.60 17.45
CA ASN A 130 -3.61 9.34 18.89
C ASN A 130 -4.94 8.96 19.56
N ALA A 131 -6.06 9.30 18.96
CA ALA A 131 -7.40 8.95 19.43
C ALA A 131 -7.98 7.70 18.75
N SER A 132 -7.25 7.09 17.81
CA SER A 132 -7.70 5.88 17.09
C SER A 132 -7.61 4.63 17.96
N ASP A 133 -8.35 3.59 17.59
CA ASP A 133 -8.37 2.29 18.26
C ASP A 133 -7.04 1.52 18.13
N PHE A 134 -6.15 1.98 17.24
CA PHE A 134 -4.80 1.44 17.03
C PHE A 134 -3.69 2.40 17.43
N SER A 135 -3.98 3.36 18.32
CA SER A 135 -3.01 4.39 18.76
C SER A 135 -1.74 3.82 19.40
N ASP A 136 -1.81 2.63 19.98
CA ASP A 136 -0.68 1.85 20.53
C ASP A 136 0.22 1.24 19.44
N ARG A 137 -0.24 1.18 18.19
CA ARG A 137 0.45 0.62 17.01
C ARG A 137 1.08 1.67 16.11
N LEU A 138 1.22 2.90 16.59
CA LEU A 138 1.86 4.01 15.86
C LEU A 138 3.38 3.97 16.05
N LEU A 139 4.09 3.74 14.95
CA LEU A 139 5.56 3.68 14.91
C LEU A 139 6.11 4.99 14.35
N ARG A 140 6.73 5.77 15.21
CA ARG A 140 7.23 7.11 14.88
C ARG A 140 8.73 7.08 14.58
N ALA A 141 9.24 8.14 13.98
CA ALA A 141 10.65 8.27 13.58
C ALA A 141 11.68 8.14 14.71
N SER A 142 11.24 8.08 15.97
CA SER A 142 12.08 7.79 17.15
C SER A 142 12.23 6.30 17.46
N GLU A 143 11.46 5.44 16.80
CA GLU A 143 11.54 3.99 17.01
C GLU A 143 12.85 3.43 16.45
N PRO A 144 13.42 2.37 17.06
CA PRO A 144 14.50 1.61 16.46
C PRO A 144 14.13 1.15 15.05
N GLY A 145 15.14 1.10 14.18
CA GLY A 145 14.93 0.80 12.75
C GLY A 145 14.83 2.07 11.88
N PHE A 146 14.26 3.16 12.38
CA PHE A 146 14.30 4.42 11.64
C PHE A 146 15.72 5.01 11.65
N TYR A 147 16.16 5.49 10.50
CA TYR A 147 17.43 6.16 10.34
C TYR A 147 17.39 7.21 9.25
N ARG A 148 18.34 8.14 9.27
CA ARG A 148 18.55 9.08 8.18
C ARG A 148 19.78 8.70 7.38
N THR A 149 19.67 8.80 6.05
CA THR A 149 20.76 8.42 5.14
C THR A 149 22.00 9.31 5.27
N GLY A 150 21.87 10.52 5.82
CA GLY A 150 22.94 11.51 5.85
C GLY A 150 23.20 12.18 4.49
N ASP A 151 22.38 11.92 3.49
CA ASP A 151 22.48 12.53 2.17
C ASP A 151 22.12 14.02 2.27
N THR A 152 23.14 14.87 2.10
CA THR A 152 23.01 16.34 2.17
C THR A 152 22.55 16.97 0.85
N THR A 153 22.43 16.19 -0.22
CA THR A 153 21.89 16.63 -1.51
C THR A 153 20.37 16.66 -1.52
N LYS A 154 19.73 15.95 -0.58
CA LYS A 154 18.28 15.89 -0.43
C LYS A 154 17.80 16.74 0.74
N PRO A 155 16.61 17.36 0.65
CA PRO A 155 15.95 17.97 1.80
C PRO A 155 15.78 16.96 2.95
N PHE A 156 15.91 17.46 4.17
CA PHE A 156 15.89 16.63 5.40
C PHE A 156 14.69 15.66 5.46
N GLU A 157 13.51 16.12 5.04
CA GLU A 157 12.29 15.32 5.03
C GLU A 157 12.29 14.13 4.05
N HIS A 158 13.25 14.04 3.14
CA HIS A 158 13.41 12.94 2.16
C HIS A 158 14.56 11.98 2.51
N THR A 159 15.19 12.13 3.67
CA THR A 159 16.32 11.31 4.10
C THR A 159 15.97 10.26 5.16
N LEU A 160 14.71 10.14 5.57
CA LEU A 160 14.25 9.19 6.59
C LEU A 160 13.90 7.85 5.94
N TYR A 161 14.52 6.78 6.44
CA TYR A 161 14.33 5.40 5.98
C TYR A 161 14.16 4.46 7.17
N ILE A 162 13.74 3.23 6.91
CA ILE A 162 13.55 2.18 7.91
C ILE A 162 14.37 0.95 7.52
N ARG A 163 15.12 0.37 8.46
CA ARG A 163 15.56 -1.03 8.39
C ARG A 163 14.44 -1.88 8.97
N MET A 164 13.76 -2.64 8.12
CA MET A 164 12.53 -3.32 8.53
C MET A 164 12.78 -4.40 9.58
N ALA A 165 13.88 -5.15 9.49
CA ALA A 165 14.22 -6.14 10.50
C ALA A 165 14.40 -5.54 11.90
N ASP A 166 15.06 -4.38 11.99
CA ASP A 166 15.27 -3.67 13.27
C ASP A 166 13.94 -3.14 13.84
N LEU A 167 13.04 -2.66 12.94
CA LEU A 167 11.73 -2.17 13.35
C LEU A 167 10.86 -3.32 13.88
N TRP A 168 10.77 -4.47 13.19
CA TRP A 168 10.03 -5.63 13.71
C TRP A 168 10.62 -6.15 15.02
N ALA A 169 11.95 -6.19 15.17
CA ALA A 169 12.57 -6.56 16.44
C ALA A 169 12.20 -5.60 17.58
N ALA A 170 12.10 -4.29 17.30
CA ALA A 170 11.67 -3.32 18.28
C ALA A 170 10.19 -3.48 18.66
N VAL A 171 9.35 -3.81 17.70
CA VAL A 171 7.92 -4.09 17.90
C VAL A 171 7.73 -5.38 18.72
N GLU A 172 8.50 -6.44 18.43
CA GLU A 172 8.53 -7.67 19.20
C GLU A 172 8.91 -7.42 20.65
N ALA A 173 9.97 -6.63 20.89
CA ALA A 173 10.41 -6.27 22.23
C ALA A 173 9.36 -5.50 23.04
N LYS A 174 8.40 -4.85 22.39
CA LYS A 174 7.25 -4.17 23.00
C LYS A 174 6.03 -5.07 23.19
N GLY A 175 6.07 -6.31 22.72
CA GLY A 175 4.92 -7.23 22.75
C GLY A 175 3.78 -6.84 21.82
N LEU A 176 4.05 -6.02 20.79
CA LEU A 176 3.07 -5.56 19.81
C LEU A 176 3.03 -6.42 18.54
N ASN A 177 4.06 -7.28 18.34
CA ASN A 177 4.16 -8.17 17.20
C ASN A 177 3.32 -9.44 17.44
N THR A 178 2.02 -9.31 17.27
CA THR A 178 1.06 -10.42 17.41
C THR A 178 0.43 -10.70 16.06
N ALA A 179 0.03 -11.96 15.82
CA ALA A 179 -0.71 -12.31 14.61
C ALA A 179 -1.88 -11.35 14.38
N PRO A 180 -2.08 -10.87 13.16
CA PRO A 180 -3.17 -9.95 12.86
C PRO A 180 -4.51 -10.67 12.84
N HIS A 181 -5.57 -9.90 13.05
CA HIS A 181 -6.93 -10.38 12.90
C HIS A 181 -7.53 -9.80 11.62
N PHE A 182 -7.39 -10.54 10.52
CA PHE A 182 -7.98 -10.12 9.25
C PHE A 182 -9.48 -10.39 9.22
N GLY A 183 -10.23 -9.41 8.72
CA GLY A 183 -11.63 -9.59 8.37
C GLY A 183 -11.80 -10.40 7.08
N THR A 184 -13.04 -10.66 6.69
CA THR A 184 -13.39 -11.36 5.45
C THR A 184 -13.51 -10.35 4.30
N PHE A 185 -12.40 -9.94 3.71
CA PHE A 185 -12.44 -8.91 2.65
C PHE A 185 -11.70 -9.29 1.36
N ASN A 186 -10.78 -10.26 1.40
CA ASN A 186 -10.07 -10.72 0.20
C ASN A 186 -10.60 -12.08 -0.27
N ALA A 187 -10.73 -12.24 -1.57
CA ALA A 187 -11.03 -13.49 -2.24
C ALA A 187 -10.07 -13.64 -3.43
N PHE A 188 -9.47 -14.81 -3.58
CA PHE A 188 -8.47 -15.08 -4.60
C PHE A 188 -8.92 -16.22 -5.53
N THR A 189 -8.56 -16.11 -6.79
CA THR A 189 -8.80 -17.13 -7.82
C THR A 189 -7.65 -17.14 -8.82
N GLU A 190 -7.29 -18.30 -9.34
CA GLU A 190 -6.27 -18.43 -10.37
C GLU A 190 -6.79 -18.00 -11.76
N THR A 191 -8.10 -17.97 -11.93
CA THR A 191 -8.72 -17.59 -13.19
C THR A 191 -9.38 -16.22 -13.08
N PRO A 192 -9.04 -15.26 -13.96
CA PRO A 192 -9.68 -13.97 -13.97
C PRO A 192 -11.22 -14.07 -14.09
N PRO A 193 -11.99 -13.24 -13.39
CA PRO A 193 -13.44 -13.24 -13.48
C PRO A 193 -13.92 -13.03 -14.93
N ALA A 194 -15.00 -13.74 -15.32
CA ALA A 194 -15.58 -13.61 -16.65
C ALA A 194 -16.17 -12.21 -16.88
N GLY A 195 -16.11 -11.72 -18.12
CA GLY A 195 -16.74 -10.46 -18.54
C GLY A 195 -15.80 -9.25 -18.58
N GLY A 196 -14.54 -9.42 -18.18
CA GLY A 196 -13.51 -8.40 -18.36
C GLY A 196 -12.95 -8.34 -19.78
N SER A 197 -12.14 -7.33 -20.07
CA SER A 197 -11.34 -7.22 -21.29
C SER A 197 -9.87 -7.15 -20.92
N PRO A 198 -8.97 -7.77 -21.71
CA PRO A 198 -7.54 -7.68 -21.45
C PRO A 198 -7.06 -6.22 -21.41
N ALA A 199 -6.33 -5.86 -20.38
CA ALA A 199 -5.68 -4.55 -20.23
C ALA A 199 -4.17 -4.73 -20.33
N SER A 200 -3.59 -4.49 -21.50
CA SER A 200 -2.13 -4.52 -21.68
C SER A 200 -1.44 -3.25 -21.21
N LYS A 201 -2.20 -2.17 -21.04
CA LYS A 201 -1.71 -0.86 -20.63
C LYS A 201 -2.78 -0.13 -19.83
N ILE A 202 -2.36 0.44 -18.69
CA ILE A 202 -3.20 1.24 -17.81
C ILE A 202 -2.51 2.59 -17.61
N ASN A 203 -3.21 3.68 -17.91
CA ASN A 203 -2.71 5.03 -17.67
C ASN A 203 -3.55 5.70 -16.60
N ILE A 204 -2.90 6.28 -15.62
CA ILE A 204 -3.52 7.02 -14.52
C ILE A 204 -2.84 8.37 -14.46
N SER A 205 -3.60 9.44 -14.74
CA SER A 205 -3.10 10.81 -14.68
C SER A 205 -3.56 11.47 -13.38
N TYR A 206 -2.61 11.82 -12.55
CA TYR A 206 -2.79 12.77 -11.48
C TYR A 206 -2.42 14.17 -11.98
N LYS A 207 -2.76 15.19 -11.23
CA LYS A 207 -2.56 16.58 -11.70
C LYS A 207 -1.09 16.92 -12.02
N THR A 208 -0.15 16.29 -11.33
CA THR A 208 1.29 16.56 -11.43
C THR A 208 2.11 15.31 -11.73
N GLU A 209 1.49 14.17 -11.90
CA GLU A 209 2.16 12.87 -12.04
C GLU A 209 1.42 12.01 -13.05
N GLU A 210 2.16 11.37 -13.94
CA GLU A 210 1.65 10.44 -14.95
C GLU A 210 2.15 9.04 -14.63
N ILE A 211 1.21 8.11 -14.40
CA ILE A 211 1.49 6.73 -14.06
C ILE A 211 1.05 5.84 -15.21
N GLU A 212 1.92 4.94 -15.59
CA GLU A 212 1.64 3.93 -16.60
C GLU A 212 2.01 2.56 -16.06
N TRP A 213 1.12 1.60 -16.25
CA TRP A 213 1.36 0.19 -16.03
C TRP A 213 1.28 -0.53 -17.37
N GLN A 214 2.29 -1.35 -17.68
CA GLN A 214 2.33 -2.17 -18.88
C GLN A 214 2.45 -3.64 -18.51
N TRP A 215 1.55 -4.45 -19.05
CA TRP A 215 1.59 -5.91 -18.88
C TRP A 215 2.81 -6.49 -19.57
N ASP A 216 3.61 -7.22 -18.82
CA ASP A 216 4.73 -8.00 -19.32
C ASP A 216 4.39 -9.50 -19.27
N PRO A 217 4.08 -10.13 -20.44
CA PRO A 217 3.71 -11.54 -20.49
C PRO A 217 4.87 -12.49 -20.15
N ALA A 218 6.12 -12.01 -20.15
CA ALA A 218 7.28 -12.86 -19.81
C ALA A 218 7.36 -13.15 -18.31
N ILE A 219 6.85 -12.24 -17.47
CA ILE A 219 6.84 -12.38 -16.02
C ILE A 219 5.41 -12.52 -15.45
N GLY A 220 4.36 -12.30 -16.28
CA GLY A 220 2.97 -12.35 -15.83
C GLY A 220 2.59 -11.23 -14.86
N GLN A 221 3.19 -10.06 -14.98
CA GLN A 221 2.98 -8.91 -14.10
C GLN A 221 2.94 -7.61 -14.89
N TYR A 222 2.41 -6.55 -14.25
CA TYR A 222 2.48 -5.20 -14.76
C TYR A 222 3.76 -4.53 -14.29
N ARG A 223 4.53 -3.93 -15.23
CA ARG A 223 5.66 -3.04 -14.95
C ARG A 223 5.17 -1.61 -14.81
N ARG A 224 5.82 -0.84 -13.93
CA ARG A 224 5.45 0.54 -13.64
C ARG A 224 6.38 1.55 -14.32
N TRP A 225 5.78 2.55 -14.94
CA TRP A 225 6.42 3.82 -15.33
C TRP A 225 5.79 4.96 -14.53
N MET A 226 6.59 5.98 -14.28
CA MET A 226 6.13 7.20 -13.65
C MET A 226 6.80 8.40 -14.29
N ASP A 227 5.98 9.36 -14.75
CA ASP A 227 6.44 10.54 -15.50
C ASP A 227 7.29 10.15 -16.72
N PHE A 228 6.88 9.07 -17.42
CA PHE A 228 7.49 8.49 -18.63
C PHE A 228 8.85 7.80 -18.41
N GLU A 229 9.31 7.63 -17.19
CA GLU A 229 10.52 6.90 -16.82
C GLU A 229 10.19 5.58 -16.12
N GLU A 230 11.05 4.57 -16.26
CA GLU A 230 10.92 3.32 -15.51
C GLU A 230 11.00 3.62 -14.02
N HIS A 231 9.99 3.16 -13.27
CA HIS A 231 9.97 3.33 -11.83
C HIS A 231 10.72 2.16 -11.17
N LEU A 232 11.94 2.43 -10.70
CA LEU A 232 12.80 1.41 -10.10
C LEU A 232 12.60 1.32 -8.59
N ASP A 233 12.89 0.15 -8.02
CA ASP A 233 13.07 -0.07 -6.59
C ASP A 233 14.57 0.02 -6.23
N ALA A 234 14.90 0.80 -5.22
CA ALA A 234 16.29 1.04 -4.83
C ALA A 234 16.99 -0.15 -4.16
N ASN A 235 16.23 -1.13 -3.62
CA ASN A 235 16.82 -2.34 -3.03
C ASN A 235 17.32 -3.33 -4.10
N THR A 236 16.58 -3.43 -5.20
CA THR A 236 16.80 -4.43 -6.25
C THR A 236 17.39 -3.84 -7.52
N GLU A 237 17.29 -2.53 -7.70
CA GLU A 237 17.56 -1.82 -8.97
C GLU A 237 16.70 -2.31 -10.14
N GLU A 238 15.64 -3.08 -9.85
CA GLU A 238 14.67 -3.57 -10.81
C GLU A 238 13.45 -2.67 -10.90
N GLN A 239 12.76 -2.73 -12.03
CA GLN A 239 11.51 -1.99 -12.22
C GLN A 239 10.42 -2.50 -11.28
N VAL A 240 9.65 -1.59 -10.69
CA VAL A 240 8.51 -1.94 -9.83
C VAL A 240 7.47 -2.71 -10.64
N THR A 241 7.07 -3.86 -10.10
CA THR A 241 6.08 -4.76 -10.69
C THR A 241 4.97 -5.12 -9.73
N VAL A 242 3.78 -5.40 -10.27
CA VAL A 242 2.63 -5.88 -9.50
C VAL A 242 1.85 -6.91 -10.33
N SER A 243 1.23 -7.86 -9.65
CA SER A 243 0.36 -8.87 -10.30
C SER A 243 -1.00 -8.27 -10.70
N ASN A 244 -1.52 -7.32 -9.91
CA ASN A 244 -2.83 -6.71 -10.11
C ASN A 244 -2.77 -5.20 -9.90
N VAL A 245 -3.58 -4.46 -10.66
CA VAL A 245 -3.80 -3.03 -10.48
C VAL A 245 -5.28 -2.81 -10.22
N ILE A 246 -5.61 -2.24 -9.06
CA ILE A 246 -6.99 -1.94 -8.67
C ILE A 246 -7.16 -0.43 -8.63
N TYR A 247 -8.02 0.11 -9.49
CA TYR A 247 -8.35 1.52 -9.50
C TYR A 247 -9.67 1.77 -8.78
N LEU A 248 -9.59 2.48 -7.66
CA LEU A 248 -10.74 2.85 -6.83
C LEU A 248 -11.10 4.32 -7.05
N THR A 249 -12.39 4.65 -6.99
CA THR A 249 -12.90 6.02 -7.06
C THR A 249 -13.62 6.41 -5.76
N PRO A 250 -12.91 6.47 -4.63
CA PRO A 250 -13.50 6.85 -3.36
C PRO A 250 -13.88 8.34 -3.34
N TYR A 251 -14.77 8.70 -2.45
CA TYR A 251 -15.09 10.11 -2.23
C TYR A 251 -13.94 10.82 -1.52
N HIS A 252 -13.58 12.00 -2.04
CA HIS A 252 -12.55 12.87 -1.46
C HIS A 252 -13.19 14.15 -0.94
N VAL A 253 -12.88 14.51 0.30
CA VAL A 253 -13.37 15.75 0.91
C VAL A 253 -12.27 16.44 1.71
N ASN A 254 -12.22 17.77 1.62
CA ASN A 254 -11.31 18.56 2.46
C ASN A 254 -11.87 18.67 3.88
N ASP A 255 -11.08 18.29 4.89
CA ASP A 255 -11.42 18.54 6.28
C ASP A 255 -11.13 19.99 6.63
N ALA A 256 -12.20 20.77 6.84
CA ALA A 256 -12.10 22.20 7.12
C ALA A 256 -11.38 22.52 8.47
N ASN A 257 -11.22 21.54 9.35
CA ASN A 257 -10.62 21.70 10.67
C ASN A 257 -9.14 21.34 10.72
N ILE A 258 -8.60 20.71 9.66
CA ILE A 258 -7.22 20.24 9.65
C ILE A 258 -6.43 20.91 8.53
N CYS A 259 -5.47 21.74 8.94
CA CYS A 259 -4.55 22.39 8.02
C CYS A 259 -3.23 21.61 7.92
N GLU A 260 -2.86 21.25 6.68
CA GLU A 260 -1.60 20.54 6.39
C GLU A 260 -0.46 21.50 6.08
N GLN A 261 -0.76 22.64 5.49
CA GLN A 261 0.23 23.64 5.15
C GLN A 261 -0.23 25.05 5.54
N ILE A 262 0.61 25.74 6.31
CA ILE A 262 0.37 27.12 6.71
C ILE A 262 1.38 28.01 6.01
N ASN A 263 0.88 29.02 5.26
CA ASN A 263 1.70 30.04 4.64
C ASN A 263 1.30 31.40 5.21
N ASN A 264 2.26 32.11 5.80
CA ASN A 264 2.04 33.44 6.40
C ASN A 264 0.87 33.48 7.42
N GLY A 265 0.74 32.41 8.21
CA GLY A 265 -0.33 32.32 9.23
C GLY A 265 -1.72 31.94 8.68
N VAL A 266 -1.85 31.70 7.38
CA VAL A 266 -3.10 31.29 6.74
C VAL A 266 -2.96 29.84 6.27
N CYS A 267 -4.02 29.05 6.42
CA CYS A 267 -4.04 27.70 5.89
C CYS A 267 -4.02 27.72 4.37
N ALA A 268 -2.95 27.17 3.78
CA ALA A 268 -2.76 27.08 2.34
C ALA A 268 -3.27 25.76 1.76
N ALA A 269 -3.32 24.68 2.57
CA ALA A 269 -3.85 23.39 2.16
C ALA A 269 -4.54 22.69 3.33
N LEU A 270 -5.78 22.27 3.11
CA LEU A 270 -6.55 21.45 4.06
C LEU A 270 -6.21 19.98 3.87
N SER A 271 -6.33 19.20 4.93
CA SER A 271 -6.19 17.75 4.87
C SER A 271 -7.29 17.13 4.02
N ILE A 272 -6.92 16.14 3.21
CA ILE A 272 -7.86 15.42 2.35
C ILE A 272 -8.26 14.11 3.05
N GLU A 273 -9.55 13.98 3.34
CA GLU A 273 -10.15 12.72 3.76
C GLU A 273 -10.53 11.91 2.52
N ILE A 274 -10.06 10.67 2.45
CA ILE A 274 -10.36 9.71 1.39
C ILE A 274 -11.18 8.60 2.02
N GLN A 275 -12.46 8.52 1.66
CA GLN A 275 -13.42 7.63 2.31
C GLN A 275 -13.35 6.23 1.69
N LEU A 276 -12.71 5.28 2.39
CA LEU A 276 -12.55 3.90 1.95
C LEU A 276 -13.61 2.95 2.53
N TRP A 277 -14.49 3.43 3.41
CA TRP A 277 -15.56 2.61 3.99
C TRP A 277 -16.75 2.47 3.05
N GLY A 278 -17.49 1.37 3.20
CA GLY A 278 -18.67 1.09 2.40
C GLY A 278 -18.34 0.35 1.11
N SER A 279 -19.02 0.70 0.03
CA SER A 279 -18.84 0.10 -1.30
C SER A 279 -18.82 1.18 -2.37
N GLY A 280 -18.09 0.93 -3.45
CA GLY A 280 -17.96 1.87 -4.55
C GLY A 280 -17.48 1.19 -5.83
N PRO A 281 -17.42 1.95 -6.95
CA PRO A 281 -16.91 1.42 -8.21
C PRO A 281 -15.41 1.16 -8.14
N ALA A 282 -14.99 0.05 -8.77
CA ALA A 282 -13.60 -0.31 -8.94
C ALA A 282 -13.37 -0.86 -10.36
N ILE A 283 -12.15 -0.68 -10.85
CA ILE A 283 -11.64 -1.34 -12.06
C ILE A 283 -10.45 -2.20 -11.61
N VAL A 284 -10.47 -3.46 -12.02
CA VAL A 284 -9.43 -4.45 -11.69
C VAL A 284 -8.85 -5.00 -12.98
#